data_a13700bdff2305d4b67ca064c646b1d3
#
_entry.id   a13700bdff2305d4b67ca064c646b1d3
#
_cell.length_a   1.000
_cell.length_b   1.000
_cell.length_c   1.000
_cell.angle_alpha   90.00
_cell.angle_beta   90.00
_cell.angle_gamma   90.00
#
_symmetry.space_group_name_H-M   'P 1'
#
loop_
_entity.id
_entity.type
_entity.pdbx_description
1 polymer ?
#
loop_
_entity_poly.entity_id
_entity_poly.type
_entity_poly.pdbx_seq_one_letter_code
_entity_poly.pdbx_strand_id
1 'polypeptide(L)'
;MEKRIYINMNLCTGCRACAAACAQGHHDQGLLKHGAVEEVALMPLHCRHCDTPLCLEVCPQDAIKKDDDGTIIRQSQLCIGCKSCIMSCPFGVMFMHSTWHVSPKCDLCYDRLEEGKQPRCVATCTSGALVFEELTDLEKKHRHAAEGGRYFARWMLER
;
A
#
# COMPACT_ATOMS: atom_id res chain seq x y z
N MET A 1 -2.79 17.43 3.07
CA MET A 1 -1.71 16.62 3.64
C MET A 1 -1.98 15.16 3.32
N GLU A 2 -1.00 14.47 2.75
CA GLU A 2 -1.22 13.15 2.15
C GLU A 2 -1.00 12.05 3.19
N LYS A 3 -2.06 11.38 3.62
CA LYS A 3 -1.96 10.19 4.45
C LYS A 3 -1.58 8.98 3.60
N ARG A 4 -0.68 8.16 4.12
CA ARG A 4 -0.21 6.95 3.46
C ARG A 4 -0.20 5.76 4.40
N ILE A 5 -0.18 4.56 3.84
CA ILE A 5 -0.02 3.33 4.62
C ILE A 5 1.48 3.09 4.83
N TYR A 6 1.88 2.97 6.08
CA TYR A 6 3.24 2.61 6.49
C TYR A 6 3.23 1.25 7.17
N ILE A 7 4.37 0.58 7.11
CA ILE A 7 4.56 -0.76 7.68
C ILE A 7 5.70 -0.71 8.68
N ASN A 8 5.42 -1.10 9.92
CA ASN A 8 6.44 -1.42 10.90
C ASN A 8 6.76 -2.91 10.82
N MET A 9 7.89 -3.25 10.22
CA MET A 9 8.30 -4.63 10.01
C MET A 9 8.56 -5.41 11.30
N ASN A 10 8.95 -4.73 12.37
CA ASN A 10 9.19 -5.38 13.66
C ASN A 10 7.90 -5.88 14.35
N LEU A 11 6.76 -5.31 13.98
CA LEU A 11 5.45 -5.70 14.49
C LEU A 11 4.71 -6.66 13.55
N CYS A 12 5.18 -6.81 12.32
CA CYS A 12 4.50 -7.65 11.33
C CYS A 12 4.75 -9.14 11.64
N THR A 13 3.67 -9.86 11.95
CA THR A 13 3.70 -11.30 12.25
C THR A 13 3.49 -12.18 11.02
N GLY A 14 3.33 -11.61 9.82
CA GLY A 14 3.05 -12.35 8.59
C GLY A 14 1.67 -13.05 8.54
N CYS A 15 0.75 -12.68 9.41
CA CYS A 15 -0.56 -13.35 9.58
C CYS A 15 -1.51 -13.27 8.36
N ARG A 16 -1.21 -12.42 7.37
CA ARG A 16 -1.98 -12.20 6.13
C ARG A 16 -3.42 -11.67 6.30
N ALA A 17 -3.83 -11.29 7.51
CA ALA A 17 -5.17 -10.73 7.75
C ALA A 17 -5.44 -9.49 6.88
N CYS A 18 -4.44 -8.64 6.67
CA CYS A 18 -4.51 -7.47 5.80
C CYS A 18 -4.81 -7.83 4.33
N ALA A 19 -4.25 -8.93 3.80
CA ALA A 19 -4.53 -9.39 2.45
C ALA A 19 -5.95 -9.95 2.33
N ALA A 20 -6.39 -10.73 3.31
CA ALA A 20 -7.75 -11.26 3.35
C ALA A 20 -8.79 -10.12 3.40
N ALA A 21 -8.59 -9.11 4.25
CA ALA A 21 -9.46 -7.95 4.35
C ALA A 21 -9.49 -7.12 3.05
N CYS A 22 -8.34 -6.99 2.38
CA CYS A 22 -8.25 -6.32 1.09
C CYS A 22 -9.03 -7.10 0.01
N ALA A 23 -8.85 -8.42 -0.08
CA ALA A 23 -9.55 -9.25 -1.03
C ALA A 23 -11.07 -9.20 -0.82
N GLN A 24 -11.53 -9.30 0.42
CA GLN A 24 -12.95 -9.21 0.77
C GLN A 24 -13.58 -7.87 0.34
N GLY A 25 -12.86 -6.77 0.55
CA GLY A 25 -13.36 -5.43 0.21
C GLY A 25 -13.30 -5.09 -1.28
N HIS A 26 -12.51 -5.82 -2.06
CA HIS A 26 -12.30 -5.58 -3.49
C HIS A 26 -12.74 -6.79 -4.35
N HIS A 27 -13.78 -7.50 -3.92
CA HIS A 27 -14.39 -8.61 -4.67
C HIS A 27 -13.35 -9.65 -5.12
N ASP A 28 -12.58 -10.18 -4.17
CA ASP A 28 -11.51 -11.18 -4.37
C ASP A 28 -10.30 -10.74 -5.21
N GLN A 29 -10.22 -9.49 -5.58
CA GLN A 29 -9.10 -8.97 -6.37
C GLN A 29 -7.81 -8.75 -5.57
N GLY A 30 -7.79 -8.96 -4.28
CA GLY A 30 -6.63 -8.89 -3.40
C GLY A 30 -5.51 -7.95 -3.85
N LEU A 31 -5.69 -6.63 -3.65
CA LEU A 31 -4.76 -5.60 -4.10
C LEU A 31 -3.48 -5.51 -3.25
N LEU A 32 -3.46 -6.22 -2.14
CA LEU A 32 -2.32 -6.33 -1.25
C LEU A 32 -1.70 -7.72 -1.41
N LYS A 33 -0.42 -7.75 -1.75
CA LYS A 33 0.35 -8.99 -1.91
C LYS A 33 1.30 -9.19 -0.74
N HIS A 34 1.86 -10.37 -0.63
CA HIS A 34 2.95 -10.66 0.30
C HIS A 34 4.21 -11.04 -0.48
N GLY A 35 5.31 -10.40 -0.14
CA GLY A 35 6.65 -10.78 -0.56
C GLY A 35 7.36 -11.52 0.56
N ALA A 36 8.12 -12.55 0.23
CA ALA A 36 9.06 -13.19 1.14
C ALA A 36 10.41 -12.47 1.06
N VAL A 37 10.98 -12.15 2.22
CA VAL A 37 12.34 -11.63 2.33
C VAL A 37 13.21 -12.73 2.90
N GLU A 38 14.07 -13.30 2.08
CA GLU A 38 15.06 -14.36 2.46
C GLU A 38 14.44 -15.51 3.28
N GLU A 39 13.23 -15.93 2.93
CA GLU A 39 12.47 -16.99 3.64
C GLU A 39 12.15 -16.70 5.12
N VAL A 40 12.61 -15.57 5.65
CA VAL A 40 12.51 -15.23 7.09
C VAL A 40 11.28 -14.41 7.43
N ALA A 41 10.80 -13.55 6.51
CA ALA A 41 9.66 -12.69 6.79
C ALA A 41 8.71 -12.57 5.59
N LEU A 42 7.42 -12.62 5.86
CA LEU A 42 6.37 -12.25 4.91
C LEU A 42 6.03 -10.78 5.08
N MET A 43 6.29 -9.99 4.04
CA MET A 43 6.01 -8.56 4.05
C MET A 43 4.78 -8.25 3.21
N PRO A 44 3.79 -7.50 3.75
CA PRO A 44 2.68 -7.02 2.95
C PRO A 44 3.16 -5.96 1.93
N LEU A 45 2.94 -6.23 0.65
CA LEU A 45 3.24 -5.32 -0.45
C LEU A 45 1.95 -4.64 -0.90
N HIS A 46 1.90 -3.32 -0.77
CA HIS A 46 0.77 -2.50 -1.19
C HIS A 46 1.23 -1.33 -2.06
N CYS A 47 0.29 -0.70 -2.76
CA CYS A 47 0.58 0.49 -3.55
C CYS A 47 1.08 1.63 -2.65
N ARG A 48 2.15 2.29 -3.08
CA ARG A 48 2.79 3.40 -2.34
C ARG A 48 2.15 4.76 -2.62
N HIS A 49 1.27 4.86 -3.62
CA HIS A 49 0.72 6.14 -4.08
C HIS A 49 1.82 7.18 -4.27
N CYS A 50 2.78 6.87 -5.15
CA CYS A 50 4.02 7.63 -5.34
C CYS A 50 3.76 9.10 -5.69
N ASP A 51 4.67 10.00 -5.29
CA ASP A 51 4.59 11.42 -5.65
C ASP A 51 4.79 11.61 -7.15
N THR A 52 5.73 10.86 -7.75
CA THR A 52 5.95 10.75 -9.19
C THR A 52 5.52 9.36 -9.65
N PRO A 53 4.24 9.15 -10.02
CA PRO A 53 3.69 7.83 -10.28
C PRO A 53 3.97 7.35 -11.70
N LEU A 54 5.03 6.58 -11.92
CA LEU A 54 5.38 6.01 -13.22
C LEU A 54 4.21 5.27 -13.89
N CYS A 55 3.36 4.60 -13.10
CA CYS A 55 2.20 3.90 -13.63
C CYS A 55 1.17 4.84 -14.28
N LEU A 56 1.09 6.10 -13.85
CA LEU A 56 0.28 7.15 -14.47
C LEU A 56 0.92 7.64 -15.75
N GLU A 57 2.22 7.94 -15.71
CA GLU A 57 2.95 8.52 -16.86
C GLU A 57 2.98 7.60 -18.07
N VAL A 58 3.03 6.28 -17.86
CA VAL A 58 3.08 5.29 -18.95
C VAL A 58 1.72 4.85 -19.45
N CYS A 59 0.63 5.36 -18.90
CA CYS A 59 -0.72 4.94 -19.30
C CYS A 59 -1.17 5.61 -20.60
N PRO A 60 -1.30 4.88 -21.74
CA PRO A 60 -1.63 5.49 -23.01
C PRO A 60 -3.09 5.97 -23.11
N GLN A 61 -3.93 5.58 -22.16
CA GLN A 61 -5.35 5.93 -22.11
C GLN A 61 -5.70 6.84 -20.94
N ASP A 62 -4.71 7.39 -20.24
CA ASP A 62 -4.93 8.20 -19.04
C ASP A 62 -5.90 7.57 -18.03
N ALA A 63 -5.92 6.22 -18.00
CA ALA A 63 -6.80 5.46 -17.13
C ALA A 63 -6.37 5.53 -15.66
N ILE A 64 -5.17 6.01 -15.36
CA ILE A 64 -4.65 6.19 -14.00
C ILE A 64 -4.52 7.70 -13.76
N LYS A 65 -5.09 8.16 -12.65
CA LYS A 65 -5.07 9.57 -12.27
C LYS A 65 -4.60 9.73 -10.83
N LYS A 66 -4.06 10.90 -10.52
CA LYS A 66 -3.72 11.31 -9.16
C LYS A 66 -4.75 12.36 -8.72
N ASP A 67 -5.42 12.12 -7.60
CA ASP A 67 -6.37 13.05 -6.99
C ASP A 67 -5.65 14.12 -6.17
N ASP A 68 -6.39 15.15 -5.76
CA ASP A 68 -5.87 16.30 -5.00
C ASP A 68 -5.30 15.89 -3.63
N ASP A 69 -5.80 14.79 -3.05
CA ASP A 69 -5.29 14.20 -1.81
C ASP A 69 -4.04 13.33 -2.00
N GLY A 70 -3.52 13.24 -3.25
CA GLY A 70 -2.37 12.42 -3.61
C GLY A 70 -2.69 10.95 -3.84
N THR A 71 -3.93 10.53 -3.72
CA THR A 71 -4.36 9.15 -4.01
C THR A 71 -4.31 8.90 -5.51
N ILE A 72 -3.71 7.79 -5.90
CA ILE A 72 -3.65 7.41 -7.31
C ILE A 72 -4.72 6.36 -7.55
N ILE A 73 -5.70 6.70 -8.35
CA ILE A 73 -6.85 5.86 -8.69
C ILE A 73 -6.79 5.39 -10.14
N ARG A 74 -7.55 4.35 -10.45
CA ARG A 74 -7.72 3.82 -11.80
C ARG A 74 -9.18 3.88 -12.23
N GLN A 75 -9.43 4.43 -13.40
CA GLN A 75 -10.71 4.41 -14.09
C GLN A 75 -10.83 3.13 -14.92
N SER A 76 -11.68 2.21 -14.46
CA SER A 76 -11.78 0.87 -15.06
C SER A 76 -12.22 0.90 -16.51
N GLN A 77 -13.11 1.84 -16.87
CA GLN A 77 -13.69 1.98 -18.21
C GLN A 77 -12.66 2.38 -19.27
N LEU A 78 -11.61 3.10 -18.88
CA LEU A 78 -10.55 3.56 -19.78
C LEU A 78 -9.41 2.54 -19.95
N CYS A 79 -9.36 1.51 -19.09
CA CYS A 79 -8.26 0.56 -19.10
C CYS A 79 -8.37 -0.42 -20.28
N ILE A 80 -7.39 -0.40 -21.17
CA ILE A 80 -7.29 -1.32 -22.34
C ILE A 80 -6.43 -2.57 -22.06
N GLY A 81 -5.94 -2.77 -20.84
CA GLY A 81 -5.15 -3.94 -20.49
C GLY A 81 -3.74 -4.03 -21.10
N CYS A 82 -3.14 -2.92 -21.50
CA CYS A 82 -1.83 -2.88 -22.18
C CYS A 82 -0.62 -3.32 -21.31
N LYS A 83 -0.79 -3.47 -20.00
CA LYS A 83 0.23 -3.91 -19.02
C LYS A 83 1.38 -2.91 -18.77
N SER A 84 1.45 -1.76 -19.42
CA SER A 84 2.53 -0.79 -19.22
C SER A 84 2.71 -0.38 -17.76
N CYS A 85 1.63 -0.15 -17.02
CA CYS A 85 1.64 0.18 -15.60
C CYS A 85 2.20 -0.95 -14.70
N ILE A 86 2.03 -2.22 -15.13
CA ILE A 86 2.58 -3.38 -14.41
C ILE A 86 4.09 -3.43 -14.57
N MET A 87 4.58 -3.23 -15.79
CA MET A 87 6.01 -3.25 -16.11
C MET A 87 6.77 -2.07 -15.51
N SER A 88 6.11 -0.91 -15.39
CA SER A 88 6.74 0.30 -14.87
C SER A 88 6.71 0.41 -13.34
N CYS A 89 5.94 -0.42 -12.63
CA CYS A 89 5.85 -0.33 -11.18
C CYS A 89 7.11 -0.88 -10.48
N PRO A 90 7.94 -0.02 -9.83
CA PRO A 90 9.18 -0.47 -9.20
C PRO A 90 8.94 -1.37 -7.96
N PHE A 91 7.72 -1.35 -7.41
CA PHE A 91 7.34 -2.15 -6.24
C PHE A 91 6.67 -3.48 -6.60
N GLY A 92 6.42 -3.75 -7.88
CA GLY A 92 5.79 -4.99 -8.34
C GLY A 92 4.38 -5.25 -7.79
N VAL A 93 3.67 -4.23 -7.34
CA VAL A 93 2.35 -4.37 -6.70
C VAL A 93 1.19 -4.40 -7.69
N MET A 94 1.45 -4.07 -8.94
CA MET A 94 0.45 -4.11 -10.01
C MET A 94 0.38 -5.50 -10.63
N PHE A 95 -0.81 -5.93 -11.05
CA PHE A 95 -1.00 -7.21 -11.74
C PHE A 95 -2.17 -7.13 -12.72
N MET A 96 -2.30 -8.11 -13.59
CA MET A 96 -3.43 -8.23 -14.51
C MET A 96 -4.49 -9.14 -13.91
N HIS A 97 -5.74 -8.69 -13.90
CA HIS A 97 -6.86 -9.54 -13.55
C HIS A 97 -7.12 -10.53 -14.69
N SER A 98 -7.18 -11.83 -14.37
CA SER A 98 -7.24 -12.88 -15.39
C SER A 98 -8.51 -12.87 -16.24
N THR A 99 -9.65 -12.51 -15.63
CA THR A 99 -10.95 -12.54 -16.30
C THR A 99 -11.29 -11.22 -17.00
N TRP A 100 -11.04 -10.10 -16.33
CA TRP A 100 -11.47 -8.79 -16.85
C TRP A 100 -10.41 -8.06 -17.67
N HIS A 101 -9.20 -8.63 -17.75
CA HIS A 101 -8.08 -8.08 -18.51
C HIS A 101 -7.76 -6.61 -18.17
N VAL A 102 -8.04 -6.20 -16.94
CA VAL A 102 -7.71 -4.88 -16.40
C VAL A 102 -6.68 -5.03 -15.27
N SER A 103 -5.90 -3.99 -15.02
CA SER A 103 -4.96 -3.99 -13.91
C SER A 103 -5.62 -3.38 -12.66
N PRO A 104 -6.07 -4.17 -11.69
CA PRO A 104 -6.60 -3.63 -10.45
C PRO A 104 -5.51 -2.90 -9.67
N LYS A 105 -5.89 -1.85 -8.96
CA LYS A 105 -4.98 -0.98 -8.23
C LYS A 105 -5.59 -0.58 -6.89
N CYS A 106 -4.76 -0.56 -5.84
CA CYS A 106 -5.14 -0.03 -4.54
C CYS A 106 -5.61 1.43 -4.67
N ASP A 107 -6.76 1.73 -4.11
CA ASP A 107 -7.43 3.02 -4.05
C ASP A 107 -7.48 3.60 -2.63
N LEU A 108 -6.70 3.03 -1.70
CA LEU A 108 -6.72 3.32 -0.25
C LEU A 108 -8.07 3.02 0.43
N CYS A 109 -8.93 2.20 -0.20
CA CYS A 109 -10.31 1.97 0.23
C CYS A 109 -11.08 3.30 0.32
N TYR A 110 -11.11 4.03 -0.78
CA TYR A 110 -11.72 5.35 -0.91
C TYR A 110 -13.12 5.43 -0.31
N ASP A 111 -13.95 4.40 -0.55
CA ASP A 111 -15.28 4.22 0.03
C ASP A 111 -15.28 4.39 1.57
N ARG A 112 -14.28 3.83 2.24
CA ARG A 112 -14.15 3.91 3.69
C ARG A 112 -13.60 5.24 4.17
N LEU A 113 -12.69 5.83 3.39
CA LEU A 113 -12.12 7.13 3.75
C LEU A 113 -13.16 8.23 3.70
N GLU A 114 -14.12 8.19 2.76
CA GLU A 114 -15.27 9.10 2.72
C GLU A 114 -16.14 8.97 3.97
N GLU A 115 -16.26 7.79 4.54
CA GLU A 115 -16.95 7.54 5.81
C GLU A 115 -16.10 7.90 7.05
N GLY A 116 -14.90 8.44 6.88
CA GLY A 116 -13.97 8.74 7.99
C GLY A 116 -13.32 7.50 8.61
N LYS A 117 -13.41 6.34 7.97
CA LYS A 117 -12.84 5.07 8.45
C LYS A 117 -11.45 4.84 7.86
N GLN A 118 -10.66 4.02 8.53
CA GLN A 118 -9.34 3.61 8.02
C GLN A 118 -9.45 2.58 6.88
N PRO A 119 -8.42 2.48 6.00
CA PRO A 119 -8.31 1.40 5.03
C PRO A 119 -8.46 0.02 5.66
N ARG A 120 -9.08 -0.93 4.95
CA ARG A 120 -9.40 -2.28 5.47
C ARG A 120 -8.17 -3.00 6.00
N CYS A 121 -7.06 -2.95 5.29
CA CYS A 121 -5.81 -3.62 5.69
C CYS A 121 -5.23 -3.06 6.99
N VAL A 122 -5.35 -1.76 7.22
CA VAL A 122 -4.92 -1.10 8.46
C VAL A 122 -5.85 -1.46 9.61
N ALA A 123 -7.17 -1.31 9.41
CA ALA A 123 -8.18 -1.61 10.42
C ALA A 123 -8.14 -3.07 10.92
N THR A 124 -7.73 -4.01 10.06
CA THR A 124 -7.65 -5.44 10.38
C THR A 124 -6.30 -5.84 10.98
N CYS A 125 -5.31 -4.97 10.97
CA CYS A 125 -3.97 -5.29 11.46
C CYS A 125 -3.95 -5.35 13.00
N THR A 126 -4.07 -6.54 13.56
CA THR A 126 -4.13 -6.78 15.02
C THR A 126 -2.82 -6.46 15.73
N SER A 127 -1.68 -6.60 15.03
CA SER A 127 -0.37 -6.26 15.60
C SER A 127 -0.03 -4.76 15.53
N GLY A 128 -0.86 -3.95 14.87
CA GLY A 128 -0.56 -2.53 14.63
C GLY A 128 0.63 -2.28 13.69
N ALA A 129 1.06 -3.30 12.94
CA ALA A 129 2.17 -3.16 11.99
C ALA A 129 1.85 -2.22 10.83
N LEU A 130 0.58 -2.14 10.41
CA LEU A 130 0.11 -1.22 9.38
C LEU A 130 -0.52 0.00 10.04
N VAL A 131 -0.07 1.20 9.64
CA VAL A 131 -0.61 2.47 10.10
C VAL A 131 -0.95 3.36 8.90
N PHE A 132 -2.00 4.18 9.03
CA PHE A 132 -2.45 5.13 8.00
C PHE A 132 -2.35 6.54 8.55
N GLU A 133 -1.22 7.19 8.30
CA GLU A 133 -0.87 8.49 8.89
C GLU A 133 -0.11 9.37 7.89
N GLU A 134 0.08 10.63 8.24
CA GLU A 134 0.98 11.53 7.53
C GLU A 134 2.44 11.26 7.92
N LEU A 135 3.36 11.46 6.97
CA LEU A 135 4.78 11.21 7.18
C LEU A 135 5.34 12.04 8.36
N THR A 136 4.91 13.29 8.46
CA THR A 136 5.35 14.22 9.52
C THR A 136 4.97 13.74 10.92
N ASP A 137 3.79 13.13 11.07
CA ASP A 137 3.34 12.61 12.36
C ASP A 137 4.06 11.31 12.70
N LEU A 138 4.33 10.48 11.69
CA LEU A 138 5.10 9.27 11.84
C LEU A 138 6.54 9.59 12.27
N GLU A 139 7.18 10.57 11.64
CA GLU A 139 8.53 11.02 11.99
C GLU A 139 8.62 11.58 13.41
N LYS A 140 7.63 12.34 13.87
CA LYS A 140 7.55 12.83 15.25
C LYS A 140 7.44 11.66 16.24
N LYS A 141 6.56 10.70 15.98
CA LYS A 141 6.41 9.51 16.83
C LYS A 141 7.70 8.70 16.90
N HIS A 142 8.40 8.52 15.78
CA HIS A 142 9.67 7.80 15.73
C HIS A 142 10.79 8.55 16.44
N ARG A 143 10.85 9.88 16.35
CA ARG A 143 11.82 10.69 17.12
C ARG A 143 11.60 10.53 18.63
N HIS A 144 10.37 10.61 19.12
CA HIS A 144 10.07 10.39 20.53
C HIS A 144 10.38 8.96 20.99
N ALA A 145 10.16 7.98 20.13
CA ALA A 145 10.55 6.59 20.44
C ALA A 145 12.07 6.39 20.48
N ALA A 146 12.83 7.15 19.68
CA ALA A 146 14.29 7.12 19.70
C ALA A 146 14.88 7.85 20.91
N GLU A 147 14.23 8.91 21.42
CA GLU A 147 14.63 9.65 22.61
C GLU A 147 14.33 8.89 23.91
N GLY A 148 13.31 8.04 23.95
CA GLY A 148 12.87 7.36 25.17
C GLY A 148 12.82 5.84 25.13
N GLY A 149 13.02 5.22 24.00
CA GLY A 149 12.72 3.79 23.86
C GLY A 149 13.51 3.03 22.81
N ARG A 150 14.06 2.01 23.24
CA ARG A 150 14.86 0.91 22.72
C ARG A 150 14.49 0.29 21.35
N TYR A 151 13.74 0.91 20.43
CA TYR A 151 13.08 0.10 19.39
C TYR A 151 13.56 0.24 17.94
N PHE A 152 14.23 1.31 17.50
CA PHE A 152 14.60 1.41 16.09
C PHE A 152 16.08 1.68 15.81
N ALA A 153 16.74 2.50 16.60
CA ALA A 153 18.13 2.90 16.33
C ALA A 153 19.15 1.80 16.69
N ARG A 154 18.86 0.96 17.67
CA ARG A 154 19.82 -0.02 18.18
C ARG A 154 20.08 -1.15 17.22
N TRP A 155 19.06 -1.63 16.52
CA TRP A 155 19.20 -2.74 15.58
C TRP A 155 19.95 -2.37 14.29
N MET A 156 19.84 -1.11 13.83
CA MET A 156 20.59 -0.62 12.67
C MET A 156 22.05 -0.27 12.98
N LEU A 157 22.41 -0.05 14.24
CA LEU A 157 23.75 0.34 14.65
C LEU A 157 24.62 -0.85 15.13
N GLU A 158 24.03 -2.02 15.33
CA GLU A 158 24.73 -3.24 15.78
C GLU A 158 25.05 -4.23 14.65
N ARG A 159 24.94 -3.80 13.36
CA ARG A 159 25.41 -4.60 12.22
C ARG A 159 26.55 -3.94 11.48
#